data_2a82a2ac4667dd44331eae373c3227db
#
_entry.id   2a82a2ac4667dd44331eae373c3227db
#
_cell.length_a   1.000
_cell.length_b   1.000
_cell.length_c   1.000
_cell.angle_alpha   90.00
_cell.angle_beta   90.00
_cell.angle_gamma   90.00
#
_symmetry.space_group_name_H-M   'P 1'
#
loop_
_entity.id
_entity.type
_entity.pdbx_description
1 polymer ?
#
loop_
_entity_poly.entity_id
_entity_poly.type
_entity_poly.pdbx_seq_one_letter_code
_entity_poly.pdbx_strand_id
1 'polypeptide(L)'
;MIANYQLRLKDDTGNLVAIIDDWRSLSFSKIVNEVGSLTLTMNGKDAKVALFALDGQLEVWRRDIGTGVDWYIEWEGFLRTFSHSYDDDGNYEFSAAAVTYNHLLKRRIVGYQAGSTQSVSSGAADDSMKQIVRENLGSLATVANTRVLEGVITGFSVQADSSEAPAFDGQNSFKNVFELLLEISKATSVDFDVVGVGDGLYEFRTFYPTRGNNLTTVGLDVTTGLNSSGNYPVVFNPLLGNMGSPTYEENRSDEVTFTIIGGQGTETDRNILVASSPAANDSVLNQIEVYSDSKSSEGNDDLDSDADTILNDKQQKQTFEFTPLMTPTSAYANQYYWGDFVTAQFGNLDGVNKRVLQVDITVGDDGNEDIKFTLAEYI
;
A
#
# COMPACT_ATOMS: atom_id res chain seq x y z
N MET A 1 -27.20 -2.69 6.12
CA MET A 1 -27.42 -1.81 4.95
C MET A 1 -26.73 -2.49 3.80
N ILE A 2 -27.34 -2.52 2.62
CA ILE A 2 -26.74 -3.22 1.46
C ILE A 2 -26.07 -2.18 0.60
N ALA A 3 -24.73 -2.23 0.51
CA ALA A 3 -23.99 -1.47 -0.46
C ALA A 3 -24.24 -2.05 -1.86
N ASN A 4 -24.19 -1.19 -2.87
CA ASN A 4 -24.33 -1.61 -4.26
C ASN A 4 -22.97 -1.58 -4.92
N TYR A 5 -22.68 -2.60 -5.71
CA TYR A 5 -21.44 -2.76 -6.44
C TYR A 5 -21.67 -2.89 -7.95
N GLN A 6 -20.72 -2.40 -8.70
CA GLN A 6 -20.59 -2.58 -10.14
C GLN A 6 -19.15 -2.88 -10.48
N LEU A 7 -18.84 -3.95 -11.19
CA LEU A 7 -17.53 -4.17 -11.78
C LEU A 7 -17.54 -3.69 -13.22
N ARG A 8 -16.68 -2.75 -13.57
CA ARG A 8 -16.50 -2.27 -14.95
C ARG A 8 -15.28 -2.93 -15.55
N LEU A 9 -15.50 -3.69 -16.62
CA LEU A 9 -14.45 -4.28 -17.42
C LEU A 9 -14.12 -3.32 -18.56
N LYS A 10 -12.85 -2.99 -18.70
CA LYS A 10 -12.30 -2.15 -19.77
C LYS A 10 -11.23 -2.91 -20.55
N ASP A 11 -10.99 -2.50 -21.78
CA ASP A 11 -9.85 -3.00 -22.55
C ASP A 11 -8.51 -2.46 -21.98
N ASP A 12 -7.39 -2.84 -22.58
CA ASP A 12 -6.03 -2.42 -22.19
C ASP A 12 -5.77 -0.93 -22.45
N THR A 13 -6.61 -0.27 -23.24
CA THR A 13 -6.55 1.17 -23.54
C THR A 13 -7.54 1.99 -22.67
N GLY A 14 -8.33 1.32 -21.82
CA GLY A 14 -9.25 1.96 -20.88
C GLY A 14 -10.66 2.16 -21.37
N ASN A 15 -11.02 1.68 -22.58
CA ASN A 15 -12.40 1.79 -23.06
C ASN A 15 -13.30 0.78 -22.35
N LEU A 16 -14.49 1.21 -21.95
CA LEU A 16 -15.48 0.34 -21.31
C LEU A 16 -15.95 -0.75 -22.27
N VAL A 17 -15.77 -2.01 -21.88
CA VAL A 17 -16.18 -3.20 -22.63
C VAL A 17 -17.49 -3.77 -22.09
N ALA A 18 -17.62 -3.86 -20.75
CA ALA A 18 -18.80 -4.40 -20.10
C ALA A 18 -18.97 -3.89 -18.67
N ILE A 19 -20.22 -3.94 -18.18
CA ILE A 19 -20.53 -3.82 -16.76
C ILE A 19 -20.93 -5.23 -16.29
N ILE A 20 -20.29 -5.68 -15.22
CA ILE A 20 -20.53 -6.97 -14.58
C ILE A 20 -21.21 -6.68 -13.24
N ASP A 21 -22.35 -7.24 -13.06
CA ASP A 21 -23.23 -7.08 -11.90
C ASP A 21 -23.76 -8.43 -11.37
N ASP A 22 -23.30 -9.52 -11.99
CA ASP A 22 -23.66 -10.90 -11.67
C ASP A 22 -22.38 -11.72 -11.48
N TRP A 23 -22.03 -11.98 -10.23
CA TRP A 23 -20.90 -12.81 -9.80
C TRP A 23 -21.32 -13.77 -8.71
N ARG A 24 -20.55 -14.84 -8.54
CA ARG A 24 -20.67 -15.74 -7.38
C ARG A 24 -19.92 -15.18 -6.16
N SER A 25 -18.76 -14.61 -6.41
CA SER A 25 -17.92 -13.97 -5.39
C SER A 25 -17.04 -12.90 -6.03
N LEU A 26 -16.96 -11.75 -5.39
CA LEU A 26 -16.02 -10.68 -5.68
C LEU A 26 -15.27 -10.35 -4.39
N SER A 27 -13.95 -10.48 -4.39
CA SER A 27 -13.11 -10.16 -3.25
C SER A 27 -11.94 -9.28 -3.69
N PHE A 28 -11.64 -8.23 -2.94
CA PHE A 28 -10.52 -7.35 -3.26
C PHE A 28 -9.91 -6.72 -2.00
N SER A 29 -8.64 -6.36 -2.12
CA SER A 29 -7.86 -5.74 -1.05
C SER A 29 -7.20 -4.45 -1.50
N LYS A 30 -7.08 -3.52 -0.55
CA LYS A 30 -6.28 -2.28 -0.66
C LYS A 30 -5.30 -2.23 0.50
N ILE A 31 -4.05 -2.01 0.19
CA ILE A 31 -2.96 -1.99 1.18
C ILE A 31 -2.12 -0.75 0.91
N VAL A 32 -1.82 0.02 1.96
CA VAL A 32 -1.00 1.24 1.81
C VAL A 32 0.41 0.86 1.36
N ASN A 33 0.92 1.56 0.36
CA ASN A 33 2.25 1.35 -0.24
C ASN A 33 2.49 -0.05 -0.81
N GLU A 34 1.44 -0.87 -0.98
CA GLU A 34 1.54 -2.23 -1.47
C GLU A 34 0.66 -2.46 -2.71
N VAL A 35 0.78 -3.65 -3.26
CA VAL A 35 -0.06 -4.10 -4.38
C VAL A 35 -1.29 -4.78 -3.83
N GLY A 36 -2.45 -4.17 -4.01
CA GLY A 36 -3.75 -4.78 -3.74
C GLY A 36 -4.10 -5.83 -4.78
N SER A 37 -5.04 -6.70 -4.44
CA SER A 37 -5.51 -7.79 -5.29
C SER A 37 -7.02 -7.77 -5.47
N LEU A 38 -7.51 -8.41 -6.54
CA LEU A 38 -8.91 -8.69 -6.76
C LEU A 38 -9.05 -10.13 -7.27
N THR A 39 -10.05 -10.83 -6.76
CA THR A 39 -10.50 -12.13 -7.28
C THR A 39 -11.99 -12.07 -7.57
N LEU A 40 -12.37 -12.48 -8.76
CA LEU A 40 -13.74 -12.56 -9.23
C LEU A 40 -14.06 -14.02 -9.62
N THR A 41 -15.19 -14.53 -9.16
CA THR A 41 -15.72 -15.82 -9.59
C THR A 41 -17.09 -15.64 -10.23
N MET A 42 -17.29 -16.19 -11.43
CA MET A 42 -18.52 -16.09 -12.20
C MET A 42 -18.97 -17.46 -12.71
N ASN A 43 -20.22 -17.52 -13.17
CA ASN A 43 -20.67 -18.66 -13.97
C ASN A 43 -19.90 -18.68 -15.30
N GLY A 44 -19.17 -19.76 -15.58
CA GLY A 44 -18.38 -19.90 -16.81
C GLY A 44 -19.20 -19.90 -18.11
N LYS A 45 -20.54 -20.05 -18.01
CA LYS A 45 -21.46 -19.97 -19.16
C LYS A 45 -21.96 -18.55 -19.44
N ASP A 46 -21.63 -17.57 -18.57
CA ASP A 46 -22.01 -16.17 -18.83
C ASP A 46 -21.31 -15.65 -20.09
N ALA A 47 -22.07 -14.99 -20.95
CA ALA A 47 -21.54 -14.45 -22.21
C ALA A 47 -20.45 -13.35 -21.97
N LYS A 48 -20.52 -12.66 -20.84
CA LYS A 48 -19.53 -11.63 -20.47
C LYS A 48 -18.14 -12.21 -20.19
N VAL A 49 -18.05 -13.52 -19.85
CA VAL A 49 -16.76 -14.20 -19.62
C VAL A 49 -15.84 -14.13 -20.85
N ALA A 50 -16.41 -14.19 -22.05
CA ALA A 50 -15.64 -14.09 -23.30
C ALA A 50 -15.03 -12.70 -23.56
N LEU A 51 -15.40 -11.70 -22.77
CA LEU A 51 -14.90 -10.31 -22.89
C LEU A 51 -13.64 -10.05 -22.05
N PHE A 52 -13.29 -10.97 -21.14
CA PHE A 52 -12.09 -10.84 -20.32
C PHE A 52 -10.83 -11.10 -21.15
N ALA A 53 -9.89 -10.17 -21.10
CA ALA A 53 -8.59 -10.29 -21.72
C ALA A 53 -7.48 -9.95 -20.72
N LEU A 54 -6.32 -10.59 -20.85
CA LEU A 54 -5.15 -10.22 -20.02
C LEU A 54 -4.77 -8.76 -20.26
N ASP A 55 -4.35 -8.08 -19.19
CA ASP A 55 -4.05 -6.65 -19.14
C ASP A 55 -5.28 -5.73 -19.32
N GLY A 56 -6.48 -6.28 -19.53
CA GLY A 56 -7.73 -5.52 -19.42
C GLY A 56 -7.88 -4.91 -18.02
N GLN A 57 -8.48 -3.72 -17.96
CA GLN A 57 -8.61 -2.97 -16.71
C GLN A 57 -9.93 -3.31 -16.01
N LEU A 58 -9.90 -3.28 -14.70
CA LEU A 58 -11.06 -3.55 -13.85
C LEU A 58 -11.24 -2.39 -12.86
N GLU A 59 -12.45 -1.87 -12.76
CA GLU A 59 -12.85 -0.91 -11.73
C GLU A 59 -14.01 -1.50 -10.92
N VAL A 60 -13.86 -1.54 -9.61
CA VAL A 60 -14.97 -1.83 -8.70
C VAL A 60 -15.57 -0.52 -8.23
N TRP A 61 -16.80 -0.27 -8.63
CA TRP A 61 -17.59 0.86 -8.19
C TRP A 61 -18.47 0.46 -7.01
N ARG A 62 -18.48 1.28 -5.98
CA ARG A 62 -19.27 1.08 -4.77
C ARG A 62 -20.17 2.28 -4.49
N ARG A 63 -21.36 2.03 -3.97
CA ARG A 63 -22.30 3.03 -3.48
C ARG A 63 -22.98 2.53 -2.23
N ASP A 64 -23.13 3.38 -1.23
CA ASP A 64 -23.92 3.09 -0.03
C ASP A 64 -24.90 4.23 0.25
N ILE A 65 -26.11 4.09 -0.28
CA ILE A 65 -27.17 5.10 -0.10
C ILE A 65 -27.58 5.22 1.37
N GLY A 66 -27.46 4.14 2.16
CA GLY A 66 -27.82 4.12 3.58
C GLY A 66 -26.94 5.03 4.43
N THR A 67 -25.69 5.22 4.03
CA THR A 67 -24.74 6.13 4.68
C THR A 67 -24.55 7.44 3.92
N GLY A 68 -25.23 7.63 2.78
CA GLY A 68 -25.14 8.84 1.96
C GLY A 68 -23.95 8.87 1.00
N VAL A 69 -23.29 7.74 0.77
CA VAL A 69 -22.16 7.61 -0.18
C VAL A 69 -22.71 7.31 -1.56
N ASP A 70 -22.45 8.21 -2.53
CA ASP A 70 -22.77 7.98 -3.95
C ASP A 70 -21.70 7.14 -4.64
N TRP A 71 -21.89 6.81 -5.93
CA TRP A 71 -20.97 6.01 -6.71
C TRP A 71 -19.56 6.57 -6.75
N TYR A 72 -18.58 5.77 -6.36
CA TYR A 72 -17.15 6.07 -6.45
C TYR A 72 -16.36 4.80 -6.79
N ILE A 73 -15.15 4.97 -7.29
CA ILE A 73 -14.25 3.86 -7.56
C ILE A 73 -13.64 3.41 -6.23
N GLU A 74 -14.05 2.22 -5.77
CA GLU A 74 -13.48 1.63 -4.55
C GLU A 74 -12.15 0.94 -4.84
N TRP A 75 -12.04 0.25 -5.97
CA TRP A 75 -10.84 -0.47 -6.35
C TRP A 75 -10.61 -0.37 -7.85
N GLU A 76 -9.34 -0.28 -8.27
CA GLU A 76 -8.95 -0.25 -9.67
C GLU A 76 -7.64 -0.98 -9.90
N GLY A 77 -7.51 -1.61 -11.07
CA GLY A 77 -6.33 -2.37 -11.44
C GLY A 77 -6.49 -3.05 -12.79
N PHE A 78 -5.68 -4.08 -13.04
CA PHE A 78 -5.68 -4.79 -14.31
C PHE A 78 -5.54 -6.30 -14.15
N LEU A 79 -6.13 -7.03 -15.07
CA LEU A 79 -6.24 -8.48 -15.08
C LEU A 79 -4.89 -9.15 -15.34
N ARG A 80 -4.51 -10.12 -14.49
CA ARG A 80 -3.25 -10.87 -14.65
C ARG A 80 -3.43 -12.34 -14.96
N THR A 81 -4.50 -12.91 -14.46
CA THR A 81 -4.82 -14.32 -14.72
C THR A 81 -6.31 -14.51 -14.80
N PHE A 82 -6.72 -15.48 -15.59
CA PHE A 82 -8.06 -16.06 -15.52
C PHE A 82 -7.99 -17.56 -15.80
N SER A 83 -8.97 -18.29 -15.31
CA SER A 83 -9.08 -19.73 -15.49
C SER A 83 -10.53 -20.16 -15.69
N HIS A 84 -10.68 -21.29 -16.31
CA HIS A 84 -11.94 -21.99 -16.48
C HIS A 84 -11.83 -23.37 -15.84
N SER A 85 -12.78 -23.74 -15.01
CA SER A 85 -12.80 -25.02 -14.32
C SER A 85 -14.21 -25.58 -14.21
N TYR A 86 -14.30 -26.84 -13.83
CA TYR A 86 -15.53 -27.45 -13.34
C TYR A 86 -15.33 -27.74 -11.86
N ASP A 87 -16.30 -27.40 -11.03
CA ASP A 87 -16.32 -27.82 -9.64
C ASP A 87 -16.68 -29.32 -9.50
N ASP A 88 -16.62 -29.85 -8.28
CA ASP A 88 -16.91 -31.26 -8.00
C ASP A 88 -18.37 -31.64 -8.34
N ASP A 89 -19.28 -30.67 -8.37
CA ASP A 89 -20.68 -30.83 -8.76
C ASP A 89 -20.93 -30.70 -10.28
N GLY A 90 -19.86 -30.44 -11.04
CA GLY A 90 -19.91 -30.27 -12.49
C GLY A 90 -20.43 -28.91 -12.96
N ASN A 91 -20.43 -27.89 -12.09
CA ASN A 91 -20.72 -26.52 -12.50
C ASN A 91 -19.51 -25.89 -13.18
N TYR A 92 -19.75 -25.24 -14.31
CA TYR A 92 -18.71 -24.52 -15.02
C TYR A 92 -18.45 -23.17 -14.37
N GLU A 93 -17.20 -22.94 -13.98
CA GLU A 93 -16.74 -21.76 -13.26
C GLU A 93 -15.67 -21.00 -14.05
N PHE A 94 -15.75 -19.70 -14.00
CA PHE A 94 -14.72 -18.77 -14.46
C PHE A 94 -14.18 -18.01 -13.25
N SER A 95 -12.86 -17.99 -13.12
CA SER A 95 -12.16 -17.20 -12.11
C SER A 95 -11.18 -16.24 -12.76
N ALA A 96 -11.16 -15.00 -12.29
CA ALA A 96 -10.25 -13.96 -12.74
C ALA A 96 -9.53 -13.31 -11.54
N ALA A 97 -8.23 -13.03 -11.69
CA ALA A 97 -7.45 -12.34 -10.69
C ALA A 97 -6.75 -11.12 -11.30
N ALA A 98 -6.86 -10.00 -10.59
CA ALA A 98 -6.31 -8.71 -10.97
C ALA A 98 -5.48 -8.11 -9.83
N VAL A 99 -4.66 -7.11 -10.16
CA VAL A 99 -3.79 -6.40 -9.23
C VAL A 99 -3.92 -4.90 -9.43
N THR A 100 -3.72 -4.10 -8.36
CA THR A 100 -3.71 -2.64 -8.46
C THR A 100 -2.57 -2.13 -9.33
N TYR A 101 -2.66 -0.88 -9.76
CA TYR A 101 -1.65 -0.26 -10.64
C TYR A 101 -0.27 -0.12 -10.00
N ASN A 102 -0.13 -0.22 -8.68
CA ASN A 102 1.18 -0.32 -8.00
C ASN A 102 2.02 -1.50 -8.51
N HIS A 103 1.40 -2.53 -9.07
CA HIS A 103 2.12 -3.64 -9.70
C HIS A 103 2.97 -3.21 -10.91
N LEU A 104 2.69 -2.07 -11.55
CA LEU A 104 3.52 -1.52 -12.62
C LEU A 104 4.92 -1.19 -12.13
N LEU A 105 5.05 -0.73 -10.88
CA LEU A 105 6.32 -0.43 -10.24
C LEU A 105 7.16 -1.69 -10.01
N LYS A 106 6.52 -2.82 -9.65
CA LYS A 106 7.19 -4.14 -9.49
C LYS A 106 7.78 -4.71 -10.78
N ARG A 107 7.32 -4.22 -11.93
CA ARG A 107 7.79 -4.69 -13.25
C ARG A 107 9.03 -3.97 -13.76
N ARG A 108 9.53 -2.99 -13.04
CA ARG A 108 10.64 -2.15 -13.48
C ARG A 108 11.84 -2.26 -12.56
N ILE A 109 13.00 -2.17 -13.18
CA ILE A 109 14.29 -2.12 -12.49
C ILE A 109 14.83 -0.70 -12.66
N VAL A 110 15.41 -0.14 -11.62
CA VAL A 110 16.07 1.17 -11.66
C VAL A 110 17.23 1.08 -12.66
N GLY A 111 17.07 1.78 -13.77
CA GLY A 111 18.12 1.96 -14.76
C GLY A 111 18.89 3.24 -14.47
N TYR A 112 19.99 3.44 -15.14
CA TYR A 112 20.73 4.69 -15.09
C TYR A 112 20.79 5.35 -16.48
N GLN A 113 20.97 6.65 -16.48
CA GLN A 113 21.06 7.40 -17.73
C GLN A 113 22.37 7.09 -18.48
N ALA A 114 22.33 7.24 -19.81
CA ALA A 114 23.52 7.05 -20.62
C ALA A 114 24.67 7.97 -20.14
N GLY A 115 25.82 7.36 -19.91
CA GLY A 115 27.02 8.08 -19.44
C GLY A 115 27.16 8.17 -17.91
N SER A 116 26.21 7.62 -17.14
CA SER A 116 26.33 7.45 -15.69
C SER A 116 26.41 5.98 -15.31
N THR A 117 26.94 5.67 -14.13
CA THR A 117 27.04 4.30 -13.62
C THR A 117 25.93 3.97 -12.62
N GLN A 118 25.22 4.97 -12.14
CA GLN A 118 24.15 4.83 -11.15
C GLN A 118 23.08 5.87 -11.37
N SER A 119 21.85 5.57 -10.96
CA SER A 119 20.80 6.58 -10.79
C SER A 119 21.00 7.26 -9.44
N VAL A 120 21.08 8.58 -9.46
CA VAL A 120 21.27 9.41 -8.27
C VAL A 120 19.98 10.14 -7.99
N SER A 121 19.48 10.04 -6.76
CA SER A 121 18.37 10.84 -6.26
C SER A 121 18.83 11.63 -5.04
N SER A 122 18.49 12.91 -4.99
CA SER A 122 18.81 13.80 -3.87
C SER A 122 17.75 14.89 -3.71
N GLY A 123 17.59 15.36 -2.49
CA GLY A 123 16.59 16.39 -2.15
C GLY A 123 15.42 15.80 -1.37
N ALA A 124 14.23 16.41 -1.46
CA ALA A 124 13.05 15.94 -0.75
C ALA A 124 12.67 14.51 -1.22
N ALA A 125 12.34 13.65 -0.26
CA ALA A 125 12.07 12.23 -0.53
C ALA A 125 10.89 12.03 -1.50
N ASP A 126 9.83 12.82 -1.37
CA ASP A 126 8.68 12.79 -2.26
C ASP A 126 9.05 13.10 -3.71
N ASP A 127 9.95 14.07 -3.93
CA ASP A 127 10.45 14.41 -5.27
C ASP A 127 11.45 13.39 -5.79
N SER A 128 12.28 12.82 -4.91
CA SER A 128 13.19 11.73 -5.24
C SER A 128 12.44 10.48 -5.71
N MET A 129 11.35 10.10 -5.03
CA MET A 129 10.46 9.01 -5.46
C MET A 129 9.85 9.28 -6.83
N LYS A 130 9.34 10.50 -7.05
CA LYS A 130 8.78 10.94 -8.33
C LYS A 130 9.82 10.92 -9.45
N GLN A 131 11.06 11.33 -9.17
CA GLN A 131 12.17 11.28 -10.11
C GLN A 131 12.48 9.83 -10.52
N ILE A 132 12.63 8.92 -9.55
CA ILE A 132 12.89 7.49 -9.80
C ILE A 132 11.81 6.92 -10.74
N VAL A 133 10.55 7.26 -10.49
CA VAL A 133 9.44 6.78 -11.32
C VAL A 133 9.46 7.43 -12.71
N ARG A 134 9.71 8.73 -12.83
CA ARG A 134 9.85 9.41 -14.14
C ARG A 134 10.93 8.79 -15.00
N GLU A 135 12.06 8.42 -14.40
CA GLU A 135 13.21 7.85 -15.10
C GLU A 135 13.04 6.38 -15.51
N ASN A 136 12.10 5.66 -14.88
CA ASN A 136 11.95 4.22 -15.13
C ASN A 136 10.61 3.80 -15.74
N LEU A 137 9.53 4.58 -15.56
CA LEU A 137 8.20 4.33 -16.10
C LEU A 137 7.67 5.51 -16.92
N GLY A 138 8.03 6.73 -16.55
CA GLY A 138 7.47 7.98 -17.07
C GLY A 138 8.29 8.62 -18.18
N SER A 139 8.09 9.92 -18.36
CA SER A 139 8.59 10.70 -19.51
C SER A 139 10.12 10.77 -19.68
N LEU A 140 10.86 10.49 -18.61
CA LEU A 140 12.34 10.45 -18.65
C LEU A 140 12.90 9.02 -18.78
N ALA A 141 12.04 8.01 -18.88
CA ALA A 141 12.47 6.63 -19.07
C ALA A 141 13.21 6.51 -20.41
N THR A 142 14.47 6.16 -20.36
CA THR A 142 15.35 6.08 -21.52
C THR A 142 15.65 4.64 -21.88
N VAL A 143 15.96 4.40 -23.17
CA VAL A 143 16.49 3.12 -23.66
C VAL A 143 18.01 3.08 -23.40
N ALA A 144 18.45 3.54 -22.22
CA ALA A 144 19.86 3.59 -21.90
C ALA A 144 20.44 2.19 -21.68
N ASN A 145 21.67 2.01 -22.13
CA ASN A 145 22.48 0.81 -21.95
C ASN A 145 21.87 -0.45 -22.56
N THR A 146 21.29 -1.32 -21.74
CA THR A 146 20.77 -2.62 -22.16
C THR A 146 19.26 -2.65 -22.38
N ARG A 147 18.55 -1.53 -22.19
CA ARG A 147 17.10 -1.46 -22.45
C ARG A 147 16.86 -1.42 -23.96
N VAL A 148 16.30 -2.48 -24.49
CA VAL A 148 15.98 -2.63 -25.92
C VAL A 148 14.64 -2.03 -26.29
N LEU A 149 13.73 -1.89 -25.30
CA LEU A 149 12.39 -1.33 -25.45
C LEU A 149 12.31 0.05 -24.80
N GLU A 150 11.44 0.89 -25.30
CA GLU A 150 11.12 2.16 -24.64
C GLU A 150 10.66 1.91 -23.20
N GLY A 151 11.21 2.66 -22.27
CA GLY A 151 10.87 2.55 -20.87
C GLY A 151 9.54 3.20 -20.50
N VAL A 152 9.00 4.07 -21.36
CA VAL A 152 7.77 4.84 -21.12
C VAL A 152 6.55 3.92 -21.20
N ILE A 153 5.68 4.01 -20.19
CA ILE A 153 4.35 3.40 -20.23
C ILE A 153 3.39 4.44 -20.82
N THR A 154 2.68 4.09 -21.88
CA THR A 154 1.69 4.97 -22.51
C THR A 154 0.59 5.35 -21.50
N GLY A 155 0.25 6.62 -21.44
CA GLY A 155 -0.75 7.14 -20.49
C GLY A 155 -0.27 7.28 -19.05
N PHE A 156 1.00 7.01 -18.76
CA PHE A 156 1.57 7.12 -17.42
C PHE A 156 2.14 8.52 -17.17
N SER A 157 1.70 9.14 -16.10
CA SER A 157 2.19 10.44 -15.62
C SER A 157 2.73 10.33 -14.19
N VAL A 158 3.44 11.36 -13.77
CA VAL A 158 3.93 11.50 -12.40
C VAL A 158 3.53 12.86 -11.89
N GLN A 159 2.98 12.90 -10.67
CA GLN A 159 2.61 14.12 -9.97
C GLN A 159 3.77 15.14 -9.97
N ALA A 160 3.42 16.43 -10.01
CA ALA A 160 4.41 17.50 -9.90
C ALA A 160 5.16 17.47 -8.57
N ASP A 161 6.41 17.92 -8.58
CA ASP A 161 7.23 18.01 -7.37
C ASP A 161 6.61 19.03 -6.39
N SER A 162 6.71 18.71 -5.09
CA SER A 162 6.15 19.51 -4.00
C SER A 162 7.18 19.87 -2.93
N SER A 163 8.25 19.12 -2.82
CA SER A 163 9.39 19.33 -1.89
C SER A 163 8.96 19.46 -0.42
N GLU A 164 8.00 18.63 0.00
CA GLU A 164 7.42 18.71 1.35
C GLU A 164 8.07 17.74 2.33
N ALA A 165 8.66 16.64 1.84
CA ALA A 165 9.21 15.58 2.67
C ALA A 165 10.64 15.85 3.14
N PRO A 166 11.13 15.10 4.16
CA PRO A 166 12.53 15.14 4.56
C PRO A 166 13.48 14.83 3.39
N ALA A 167 14.74 15.28 3.51
CA ALA A 167 15.75 14.99 2.53
C ALA A 167 16.05 13.49 2.46
N PHE A 168 16.24 13.00 1.23
CA PHE A 168 16.72 11.66 0.95
C PHE A 168 17.80 11.73 -0.13
N ASP A 169 18.95 11.16 0.16
CA ASP A 169 20.06 11.02 -0.77
C ASP A 169 20.36 9.54 -1.02
N GLY A 170 20.38 9.13 -2.26
CA GLY A 170 20.60 7.73 -2.62
C GLY A 170 21.21 7.53 -4.00
N GLN A 171 22.00 6.46 -4.12
CA GLN A 171 22.59 6.00 -5.37
C GLN A 171 22.16 4.55 -5.59
N ASN A 172 21.41 4.33 -6.66
CA ASN A 172 20.81 3.03 -6.91
C ASN A 172 20.99 2.61 -8.37
N SER A 173 21.23 1.33 -8.58
CA SER A 173 21.22 0.72 -9.92
C SER A 173 20.73 -0.72 -9.83
N PHE A 174 19.94 -1.13 -10.82
CA PHE A 174 19.41 -2.49 -10.96
C PHE A 174 18.54 -3.00 -9.82
N LYS A 175 18.16 -2.17 -8.87
CA LYS A 175 17.18 -2.50 -7.84
C LYS A 175 15.76 -2.48 -8.42
N ASN A 176 14.84 -3.25 -7.88
CA ASN A 176 13.43 -3.14 -8.25
C ASN A 176 12.90 -1.77 -7.85
N VAL A 177 12.16 -1.10 -8.75
CA VAL A 177 11.63 0.25 -8.48
C VAL A 177 10.71 0.24 -7.26
N PHE A 178 9.81 -0.73 -7.17
CA PHE A 178 8.87 -0.83 -6.06
C PHE A 178 9.58 -1.03 -4.72
N GLU A 179 10.57 -1.92 -4.66
CA GLU A 179 11.37 -2.16 -3.44
C GLU A 179 12.14 -0.92 -3.01
N LEU A 180 12.71 -0.18 -3.95
CA LEU A 180 13.39 1.09 -3.63
C LEU A 180 12.40 2.14 -3.09
N LEU A 181 11.20 2.26 -3.68
CA LEU A 181 10.18 3.18 -3.18
C LEU A 181 9.71 2.79 -1.77
N LEU A 182 9.58 1.50 -1.47
CA LEU A 182 9.26 1.03 -0.12
C LEU A 182 10.33 1.40 0.90
N GLU A 183 11.61 1.28 0.54
CA GLU A 183 12.72 1.67 1.43
C GLU A 183 12.69 3.18 1.71
N ILE A 184 12.50 4.01 0.67
CA ILE A 184 12.36 5.46 0.85
C ILE A 184 11.15 5.77 1.73
N SER A 185 10.00 5.12 1.48
CA SER A 185 8.79 5.29 2.27
C SER A 185 9.03 5.00 3.76
N LYS A 186 9.68 3.89 4.07
CA LYS A 186 10.01 3.51 5.45
C LYS A 186 10.97 4.48 6.14
N ALA A 187 11.97 4.97 5.42
CA ALA A 187 12.93 5.92 5.96
C ALA A 187 12.37 7.33 6.18
N THR A 188 11.35 7.72 5.42
CA THR A 188 10.90 9.13 5.34
C THR A 188 9.42 9.34 5.62
N SER A 189 8.64 8.27 5.84
CA SER A 189 7.19 8.28 6.03
C SER A 189 6.40 8.87 4.85
N VAL A 190 6.99 8.87 3.64
CA VAL A 190 6.28 9.28 2.42
C VAL A 190 5.54 8.09 1.85
N ASP A 191 4.23 8.20 1.74
CA ASP A 191 3.42 7.20 1.06
C ASP A 191 3.39 7.42 -0.45
N PHE A 192 3.08 6.35 -1.19
CA PHE A 192 2.95 6.41 -2.64
C PHE A 192 1.82 5.52 -3.15
N ASP A 193 1.32 5.87 -4.33
CA ASP A 193 0.32 5.07 -5.04
C ASP A 193 0.36 5.35 -6.54
N VAL A 194 -0.07 4.39 -7.34
CA VAL A 194 -0.39 4.60 -8.76
C VAL A 194 -1.90 4.52 -8.90
N VAL A 195 -2.51 5.63 -9.26
CA VAL A 195 -3.97 5.77 -9.38
C VAL A 195 -4.40 5.96 -10.82
N GLY A 196 -5.58 5.50 -11.16
CA GLY A 196 -6.23 5.86 -12.41
C GLY A 196 -6.70 7.32 -12.38
N VAL A 197 -6.42 8.06 -13.44
CA VAL A 197 -6.83 9.48 -13.58
C VAL A 197 -7.71 9.70 -14.79
N GLY A 198 -8.18 8.64 -15.39
CA GLY A 198 -9.05 8.62 -16.57
C GLY A 198 -8.92 7.31 -17.33
N ASP A 199 -9.61 7.18 -18.44
CA ASP A 199 -9.60 5.98 -19.26
C ASP A 199 -8.22 5.74 -19.86
N GLY A 200 -7.56 4.65 -19.42
CA GLY A 200 -6.20 4.30 -19.84
C GLY A 200 -5.10 5.26 -19.35
N LEU A 201 -5.40 6.14 -18.40
CA LEU A 201 -4.45 7.11 -17.85
C LEU A 201 -4.14 6.78 -16.39
N TYR A 202 -2.86 6.85 -16.04
CA TYR A 202 -2.34 6.51 -14.71
C TYR A 202 -1.44 7.62 -14.21
N GLU A 203 -1.45 7.85 -12.90
CA GLU A 203 -0.57 8.83 -12.27
C GLU A 203 0.08 8.24 -11.01
N PHE A 204 1.41 8.31 -10.95
CA PHE A 204 2.13 8.07 -9.72
C PHE A 204 2.02 9.30 -8.82
N ARG A 205 1.60 9.10 -7.58
CA ARG A 205 1.44 10.13 -6.55
C ARG A 205 2.20 9.78 -5.29
N THR A 206 2.66 10.82 -4.61
CA THR A 206 3.21 10.73 -3.25
C THR A 206 2.33 11.49 -2.29
N PHE A 207 2.37 11.09 -1.02
CA PHE A 207 1.59 11.69 0.06
C PHE A 207 2.51 11.89 1.26
N TYR A 208 2.60 13.15 1.75
CA TYR A 208 3.38 13.48 2.91
C TYR A 208 2.55 14.33 3.89
N PRO A 209 2.63 14.10 5.22
CA PRO A 209 3.44 13.07 5.91
C PRO A 209 2.94 11.64 5.68
N THR A 210 1.71 11.44 5.30
CA THR A 210 1.11 10.12 5.06
C THR A 210 -0.15 10.27 4.22
N ARG A 211 -0.56 9.18 3.56
CA ARG A 211 -1.91 9.08 2.98
C ARG A 211 -2.95 8.98 4.08
N GLY A 212 -4.06 9.67 3.91
CA GLY A 212 -5.19 9.65 4.85
C GLY A 212 -5.16 10.78 5.88
N ASN A 213 -6.23 10.85 6.66
CA ASN A 213 -6.46 11.89 7.64
C ASN A 213 -6.18 11.37 9.06
N ASN A 214 -5.76 12.25 9.94
CA ASN A 214 -5.72 11.96 11.36
C ASN A 214 -7.13 12.11 11.97
N LEU A 215 -7.79 10.98 12.20
CA LEU A 215 -9.11 10.86 12.84
C LEU A 215 -8.99 10.22 14.23
N THR A 216 -7.84 10.35 14.88
CA THR A 216 -7.62 9.82 16.23
C THR A 216 -8.16 10.77 17.30
N THR A 217 -8.22 10.30 18.53
CA THR A 217 -8.58 11.13 19.69
C THR A 217 -7.42 11.96 20.25
N VAL A 218 -6.27 11.99 19.60
CA VAL A 218 -5.11 12.76 20.05
C VAL A 218 -5.42 14.26 20.05
N GLY A 219 -5.28 14.88 21.22
CA GLY A 219 -5.55 16.32 21.40
C GLY A 219 -7.03 16.70 21.22
N LEU A 220 -7.95 15.79 21.57
CA LEU A 220 -9.39 16.04 21.50
C LEU A 220 -9.81 17.20 22.40
N ASP A 221 -10.32 18.25 21.79
CA ASP A 221 -10.99 19.34 22.50
C ASP A 221 -12.46 18.96 22.73
N VAL A 222 -12.79 18.70 24.00
CA VAL A 222 -14.16 18.31 24.41
C VAL A 222 -15.21 19.39 24.14
N THR A 223 -14.80 20.65 23.90
CA THR A 223 -15.72 21.76 23.63
C THR A 223 -16.13 21.77 22.16
N THR A 224 -15.19 21.54 21.24
CA THR A 224 -15.44 21.54 19.80
C THR A 224 -15.72 20.14 19.26
N GLY A 225 -15.28 19.09 19.96
CA GLY A 225 -15.29 17.70 19.49
C GLY A 225 -14.23 17.39 18.45
N LEU A 226 -13.30 18.30 18.18
CA LEU A 226 -12.24 18.14 17.18
C LEU A 226 -10.93 17.71 17.83
N ASN A 227 -10.15 16.93 17.10
CA ASN A 227 -8.78 16.54 17.52
C ASN A 227 -7.74 17.62 17.17
N SER A 228 -6.47 17.37 17.49
CA SER A 228 -5.36 18.31 17.21
C SER A 228 -5.19 18.64 15.72
N SER A 229 -5.71 17.83 14.82
CA SER A 229 -5.66 18.05 13.37
C SER A 229 -6.94 18.74 12.83
N GLY A 230 -7.87 19.11 13.70
CA GLY A 230 -9.12 19.77 13.33
C GLY A 230 -10.19 18.82 12.76
N ASN A 231 -10.07 17.53 12.97
CA ASN A 231 -10.99 16.51 12.48
C ASN A 231 -11.84 15.92 13.60
N TYR A 232 -13.05 15.45 13.28
CA TYR A 232 -13.84 14.64 14.18
C TYR A 232 -13.23 13.24 14.31
N PRO A 233 -12.92 12.76 15.54
CA PRO A 233 -12.34 11.45 15.75
C PRO A 233 -13.29 10.32 15.38
N VAL A 234 -12.71 9.25 14.83
CA VAL A 234 -13.40 7.96 14.66
C VAL A 234 -12.85 6.98 15.68
N VAL A 235 -13.71 6.50 16.55
CA VAL A 235 -13.38 5.57 17.64
C VAL A 235 -14.10 4.25 17.42
N PHE A 236 -13.33 3.17 17.28
CA PHE A 236 -13.85 1.82 17.26
C PHE A 236 -13.79 1.20 18.64
N ASN A 237 -14.93 0.68 19.12
CA ASN A 237 -15.04 0.02 20.41
C ASN A 237 -16.24 -0.93 20.41
N PRO A 238 -16.11 -2.17 20.92
CA PRO A 238 -17.24 -3.08 21.02
C PRO A 238 -18.43 -2.51 21.78
N LEU A 239 -18.19 -1.67 22.81
CA LEU A 239 -19.24 -1.02 23.58
C LEU A 239 -20.02 0.05 22.79
N LEU A 240 -19.42 0.60 21.73
CA LEU A 240 -20.11 1.51 20.80
C LEU A 240 -20.89 0.76 19.71
N GLY A 241 -20.80 -0.57 19.69
CA GLY A 241 -21.48 -1.41 18.71
C GLY A 241 -20.94 -1.27 17.27
N ASN A 242 -19.74 -0.73 17.10
CA ASN A 242 -19.12 -0.50 15.79
C ASN A 242 -17.87 -1.37 15.51
N MET A 243 -17.57 -2.32 16.40
CA MET A 243 -16.44 -3.24 16.27
C MET A 243 -16.88 -4.68 16.55
N GLY A 244 -16.72 -5.56 15.57
CA GLY A 244 -16.95 -7.00 15.69
C GLY A 244 -15.67 -7.80 15.65
N SER A 245 -15.63 -8.92 16.39
CA SER A 245 -14.51 -9.89 16.36
C SER A 245 -13.10 -9.28 16.44
N PRO A 246 -12.80 -8.39 17.42
CA PRO A 246 -11.49 -7.77 17.52
C PRO A 246 -10.42 -8.79 17.90
N THR A 247 -9.26 -8.70 17.26
CA THR A 247 -8.04 -9.46 17.59
C THR A 247 -6.87 -8.48 17.66
N TYR A 248 -6.15 -8.49 18.78
CA TYR A 248 -4.94 -7.72 18.97
C TYR A 248 -3.76 -8.67 19.16
N GLU A 249 -2.68 -8.46 18.42
CA GLU A 249 -1.47 -9.24 18.51
C GLU A 249 -0.25 -8.32 18.65
N GLU A 250 0.63 -8.65 19.60
CA GLU A 250 1.99 -8.15 19.69
C GLU A 250 2.96 -9.28 19.35
N ASN A 251 3.81 -9.05 18.37
CA ASN A 251 4.70 -10.10 17.86
C ASN A 251 6.14 -9.58 17.76
N ARG A 252 7.04 -10.21 18.53
CA ARG A 252 8.50 -9.96 18.55
C ARG A 252 9.30 -11.07 17.89
N SER A 253 8.66 -12.03 17.22
CA SER A 253 9.35 -13.21 16.68
C SER A 253 10.45 -12.88 15.67
N ASP A 254 10.25 -11.83 14.88
CA ASP A 254 11.18 -11.39 13.86
C ASP A 254 11.89 -10.07 14.24
N GLU A 255 11.73 -9.61 15.48
CA GLU A 255 12.31 -8.36 15.95
C GLU A 255 13.84 -8.41 15.92
N VAL A 256 14.46 -7.31 15.52
CA VAL A 256 15.90 -7.07 15.61
C VAL A 256 16.09 -5.74 16.34
N THR A 257 16.94 -5.75 17.34
CA THR A 257 17.18 -4.58 18.20
C THR A 257 18.59 -4.03 18.08
N PHE A 258 19.53 -4.81 17.52
CA PHE A 258 20.88 -4.38 17.19
C PHE A 258 21.21 -4.76 15.75
N THR A 259 21.84 -3.85 15.04
CA THR A 259 22.38 -4.14 13.71
C THR A 259 23.84 -3.76 13.62
N ILE A 260 24.61 -4.61 13.00
CA ILE A 260 26.03 -4.39 12.68
C ILE A 260 26.12 -4.32 11.16
N ILE A 261 26.46 -3.14 10.64
CA ILE A 261 26.57 -2.91 9.19
C ILE A 261 28.03 -2.86 8.79
N GLY A 262 28.41 -3.73 7.86
CA GLY A 262 29.74 -3.74 7.26
C GLY A 262 29.75 -2.97 5.94
N GLY A 263 30.35 -1.78 5.93
CA GLY A 263 30.55 -0.95 4.74
C GLY A 263 31.75 -1.35 3.89
N GLN A 264 32.30 -0.39 3.16
CA GLN A 264 33.50 -0.58 2.34
C GLN A 264 34.75 -0.95 3.14
N GLY A 265 35.71 -1.52 2.46
CA GLY A 265 36.99 -1.97 3.03
C GLY A 265 37.07 -3.46 3.28
N THR A 266 38.24 -3.91 3.71
CA THR A 266 38.53 -5.33 4.01
C THR A 266 39.27 -5.43 5.33
N GLU A 267 39.01 -6.46 6.09
CA GLU A 267 39.69 -6.76 7.37
C GLU A 267 39.64 -5.55 8.33
N THR A 268 40.77 -5.04 8.75
CA THR A 268 40.90 -3.90 9.70
C THR A 268 40.53 -2.55 9.11
N ASP A 269 40.50 -2.43 7.80
CA ASP A 269 40.18 -1.18 7.08
C ASP A 269 38.69 -1.09 6.71
N ARG A 270 37.92 -2.09 7.13
CA ARG A 270 36.49 -2.12 6.86
C ARG A 270 35.76 -1.15 7.78
N ASN A 271 34.91 -0.30 7.19
CA ASN A 271 34.02 0.57 7.97
C ASN A 271 32.91 -0.29 8.59
N ILE A 272 32.73 -0.20 9.91
CA ILE A 272 31.70 -0.93 10.66
C ILE A 272 30.87 0.07 11.44
N LEU A 273 29.56 0.02 11.22
CA LEU A 273 28.58 0.76 12.02
C LEU A 273 27.82 -0.23 12.93
N VAL A 274 27.57 0.19 14.18
CA VAL A 274 26.68 -0.52 15.09
C VAL A 274 25.57 0.42 15.50
N ALA A 275 24.33 0.03 15.26
CA ALA A 275 23.15 0.78 15.65
C ALA A 275 22.20 -0.07 16.49
N SER A 276 21.37 0.56 17.32
CA SER A 276 20.38 -0.14 18.14
C SER A 276 19.07 0.63 18.21
N SER A 277 17.97 -0.10 18.26
CA SER A 277 16.65 0.48 18.53
C SER A 277 16.46 0.74 20.04
N PRO A 278 15.57 1.66 20.43
CA PRO A 278 15.21 1.87 21.84
C PRO A 278 14.73 0.58 22.53
N ALA A 279 14.08 -0.33 21.83
CA ALA A 279 13.57 -1.58 22.33
C ALA A 279 14.66 -2.54 22.86
N ALA A 280 15.93 -2.34 22.48
CA ALA A 280 17.07 -3.07 23.04
C ALA A 280 17.21 -2.90 24.58
N ASN A 281 16.66 -1.80 25.10
CA ASN A 281 16.73 -1.47 26.53
C ASN A 281 15.51 -1.99 27.33
N ASP A 282 14.49 -2.51 26.66
CA ASP A 282 13.28 -3.00 27.34
C ASP A 282 13.57 -4.21 28.23
N SER A 283 14.47 -5.10 27.78
CA SER A 283 14.84 -6.29 28.49
C SER A 283 16.18 -6.85 28.00
N VAL A 284 16.94 -7.45 28.90
CA VAL A 284 18.16 -8.21 28.53
C VAL A 284 17.86 -9.39 27.59
N LEU A 285 16.61 -9.84 27.54
CA LEU A 285 16.15 -10.89 26.63
C LEU A 285 15.81 -10.37 25.24
N ASN A 286 15.73 -9.03 25.07
CA ASN A 286 15.41 -8.37 23.81
C ASN A 286 16.64 -7.78 23.12
N GLN A 287 17.80 -8.38 23.30
CA GLN A 287 19.03 -8.02 22.63
C GLN A 287 19.26 -8.99 21.47
N ILE A 288 18.77 -8.64 20.29
CA ILE A 288 18.74 -9.49 19.10
C ILE A 288 19.56 -8.81 18.02
N GLU A 289 20.65 -9.45 17.61
CA GLU A 289 21.62 -8.91 16.68
C GLU A 289 21.45 -9.46 15.27
N VAL A 290 21.66 -8.58 14.26
CA VAL A 290 21.82 -8.98 12.87
C VAL A 290 23.02 -8.30 12.25
N TYR A 291 23.71 -8.99 11.37
CA TYR A 291 24.77 -8.43 10.54
C TYR A 291 24.27 -8.24 9.11
N SER A 292 24.56 -7.06 8.52
CA SER A 292 24.33 -6.77 7.11
C SER A 292 25.60 -6.31 6.41
N ASP A 293 25.80 -6.76 5.18
CA ASP A 293 26.96 -6.44 4.36
C ASP A 293 26.60 -5.41 3.29
N SER A 294 26.93 -4.14 3.52
CA SER A 294 26.67 -2.99 2.67
C SER A 294 27.96 -2.48 1.99
N LYS A 295 28.63 -3.36 1.25
CA LYS A 295 29.93 -3.08 0.58
C LYS A 295 29.91 -1.90 -0.38
N SER A 296 28.73 -1.51 -0.87
CA SER A 296 28.55 -0.38 -1.79
C SER A 296 28.47 0.97 -1.05
N SER A 297 28.25 0.97 0.27
CA SER A 297 28.08 2.17 1.05
C SER A 297 29.45 2.79 1.40
N GLU A 298 29.71 4.00 0.89
CA GLU A 298 31.00 4.68 1.02
C GLU A 298 31.12 5.56 2.27
N GLY A 299 30.01 6.03 2.80
CA GLY A 299 29.95 6.96 3.93
C GLY A 299 29.20 6.42 5.14
N ASN A 300 29.40 7.09 6.30
CA ASN A 300 28.66 6.76 7.52
C ASN A 300 27.17 7.02 7.36
N ASP A 301 26.77 8.06 6.62
CA ASP A 301 25.36 8.42 6.42
C ASP A 301 24.61 7.32 5.64
N ASP A 302 25.26 6.66 4.69
CA ASP A 302 24.69 5.50 3.97
C ASP A 302 24.51 4.31 4.92
N LEU A 303 25.49 4.05 5.81
CA LEU A 303 25.42 2.96 6.77
C LEU A 303 24.36 3.22 7.85
N ASP A 304 24.18 4.48 8.30
CA ASP A 304 23.12 4.88 9.22
C ASP A 304 21.74 4.63 8.59
N SER A 305 21.54 5.01 7.32
CA SER A 305 20.30 4.75 6.58
C SER A 305 19.99 3.26 6.43
N ASP A 306 21.01 2.44 6.11
CA ASP A 306 20.87 0.98 6.03
C ASP A 306 20.51 0.39 7.40
N ALA A 307 21.11 0.91 8.49
CA ALA A 307 20.82 0.48 9.85
C ALA A 307 19.39 0.80 10.25
N ASP A 308 18.95 2.03 10.03
CA ASP A 308 17.59 2.48 10.32
C ASP A 308 16.55 1.67 9.55
N THR A 309 16.83 1.38 8.28
CA THR A 309 15.95 0.54 7.45
C THR A 309 15.78 -0.86 8.07
N ILE A 310 16.87 -1.51 8.48
CA ILE A 310 16.82 -2.84 9.09
C ILE A 310 16.08 -2.83 10.43
N LEU A 311 16.38 -1.85 11.30
CA LEU A 311 15.75 -1.75 12.60
C LEU A 311 14.26 -1.44 12.49
N ASN A 312 13.86 -0.60 11.55
CA ASN A 312 12.47 -0.27 11.28
C ASN A 312 11.71 -1.46 10.66
N ASP A 313 12.29 -2.16 9.67
CA ASP A 313 11.66 -3.32 9.04
C ASP A 313 11.40 -4.46 10.02
N LYS A 314 12.29 -4.60 10.99
CA LYS A 314 12.31 -5.71 11.94
C LYS A 314 11.97 -5.31 13.36
N GLN A 315 11.25 -4.22 13.55
CA GLN A 315 10.74 -3.87 14.87
C GLN A 315 9.58 -4.78 15.29
N GLN A 316 9.22 -4.74 16.57
CA GLN A 316 8.02 -5.39 17.10
C GLN A 316 6.80 -5.03 16.25
N LYS A 317 6.06 -6.03 15.82
CA LYS A 317 4.80 -5.83 15.07
C LYS A 317 3.63 -5.81 16.04
N GLN A 318 2.79 -4.80 15.91
CA GLN A 318 1.52 -4.69 16.61
C GLN A 318 0.41 -4.61 15.57
N THR A 319 -0.45 -5.60 15.53
CA THR A 319 -1.59 -5.63 14.62
C THR A 319 -2.89 -5.63 15.40
N PHE A 320 -3.88 -4.93 14.87
CA PHE A 320 -5.21 -4.94 15.42
C PHE A 320 -6.21 -5.13 14.29
N GLU A 321 -6.85 -6.26 14.27
CA GLU A 321 -7.83 -6.65 13.25
C GLU A 321 -9.23 -6.67 13.85
N PHE A 322 -10.21 -6.25 13.09
CA PHE A 322 -11.62 -6.35 13.46
C PHE A 322 -12.53 -6.19 12.24
N THR A 323 -13.76 -6.64 12.40
CA THR A 323 -14.84 -6.36 11.45
C THR A 323 -15.53 -5.06 11.85
N PRO A 324 -15.47 -3.99 11.03
CA PRO A 324 -16.17 -2.76 11.32
C PRO A 324 -17.67 -2.97 11.17
N LEU A 325 -18.42 -2.57 12.18
CA LEU A 325 -19.88 -2.55 12.12
C LEU A 325 -20.33 -1.12 11.81
N MET A 326 -21.04 -0.95 10.72
CA MET A 326 -21.44 0.36 10.22
C MET A 326 -22.43 1.02 11.17
N THR A 327 -22.05 2.17 11.71
CA THR A 327 -22.89 3.06 12.49
C THR A 327 -22.89 4.45 11.86
N PRO A 328 -23.81 5.36 12.22
CA PRO A 328 -23.79 6.73 11.68
C PRO A 328 -22.50 7.50 11.94
N THR A 329 -21.71 7.10 12.96
CA THR A 329 -20.45 7.75 13.34
C THR A 329 -19.21 6.98 12.91
N SER A 330 -19.36 5.85 12.26
CA SER A 330 -18.27 4.98 11.80
C SER A 330 -18.65 4.24 10.51
N ALA A 331 -19.20 4.96 9.53
CA ALA A 331 -19.49 4.40 8.22
C ALA A 331 -18.27 4.53 7.29
N TYR A 332 -17.86 3.42 6.70
CA TYR A 332 -16.77 3.36 5.74
C TYR A 332 -17.06 4.21 4.51
N ALA A 333 -16.04 4.88 3.99
CA ALA A 333 -16.07 5.84 2.89
C ALA A 333 -16.87 7.13 3.16
N ASN A 334 -17.43 7.31 4.36
CA ASN A 334 -18.09 8.55 4.77
C ASN A 334 -17.34 9.20 5.95
N GLN A 335 -17.18 8.51 7.09
CA GLN A 335 -16.50 9.03 8.26
C GLN A 335 -15.01 8.71 8.27
N TYR A 336 -14.60 7.62 7.67
CA TYR A 336 -13.20 7.21 7.54
C TYR A 336 -12.99 6.39 6.27
N TYR A 337 -11.74 6.29 5.86
CA TYR A 337 -11.36 5.58 4.65
C TYR A 337 -10.01 4.86 4.82
N TRP A 338 -9.66 4.05 3.86
CA TRP A 338 -8.37 3.41 3.75
C TRP A 338 -7.22 4.43 3.79
N GLY A 339 -6.25 4.20 4.66
CA GLY A 339 -5.12 5.09 4.94
C GLY A 339 -5.32 6.01 6.13
N ASP A 340 -6.55 6.24 6.61
CA ASP A 340 -6.82 7.12 7.74
C ASP A 340 -6.32 6.53 9.07
N PHE A 341 -5.99 7.43 10.00
CA PHE A 341 -5.65 7.07 11.37
C PHE A 341 -6.90 7.16 12.25
N VAL A 342 -7.17 6.11 13.00
CA VAL A 342 -8.34 5.98 13.87
C VAL A 342 -7.93 5.56 15.27
N THR A 343 -8.81 5.71 16.25
CA THR A 343 -8.61 5.19 17.61
C THR A 343 -9.41 3.89 17.77
N ALA A 344 -8.74 2.82 18.20
CA ALA A 344 -9.37 1.55 18.53
C ALA A 344 -9.22 1.25 20.02
N GLN A 345 -10.26 0.75 20.67
CA GLN A 345 -10.31 0.39 22.08
C GLN A 345 -10.86 -1.03 22.24
N PHE A 346 -10.14 -1.89 22.92
CA PHE A 346 -10.56 -3.27 23.14
C PHE A 346 -9.98 -3.83 24.44
N GLY A 347 -10.81 -4.38 25.30
CA GLY A 347 -10.36 -4.95 26.56
C GLY A 347 -9.69 -3.90 27.45
N ASN A 348 -8.43 -4.14 27.80
CA ASN A 348 -7.60 -3.24 28.60
C ASN A 348 -6.70 -2.32 27.74
N LEU A 349 -6.87 -2.34 26.41
CA LEU A 349 -6.14 -1.46 25.50
C LEU A 349 -6.84 -0.10 25.47
N ASP A 350 -6.30 0.87 26.18
CA ASP A 350 -6.81 2.22 26.22
C ASP A 350 -6.38 3.02 24.98
N GLY A 351 -7.29 3.12 24.01
CA GLY A 351 -7.16 4.09 22.93
C GLY A 351 -5.93 3.94 22.06
N VAL A 352 -5.73 2.78 21.47
CA VAL A 352 -4.62 2.54 20.53
C VAL A 352 -4.90 3.31 19.23
N ASN A 353 -4.05 4.28 18.90
CA ASN A 353 -4.14 5.03 17.65
C ASN A 353 -3.37 4.30 16.56
N LYS A 354 -4.06 3.83 15.56
CA LYS A 354 -3.51 3.02 14.47
C LYS A 354 -4.03 3.49 13.13
N ARG A 355 -3.31 3.14 12.10
CA ARG A 355 -3.69 3.40 10.71
C ARG A 355 -4.53 2.27 10.14
N VAL A 356 -5.54 2.57 9.36
CA VAL A 356 -6.24 1.61 8.49
C VAL A 356 -5.29 1.22 7.36
N LEU A 357 -4.40 0.27 7.63
CA LEU A 357 -3.32 -0.10 6.72
C LEU A 357 -3.84 -0.91 5.54
N GLN A 358 -4.76 -1.83 5.82
CA GLN A 358 -5.37 -2.71 4.82
C GLN A 358 -6.88 -2.76 5.00
N VAL A 359 -7.57 -2.82 3.89
CA VAL A 359 -9.02 -3.09 3.81
C VAL A 359 -9.24 -4.25 2.86
N ASP A 360 -9.92 -5.29 3.35
CA ASP A 360 -10.36 -6.43 2.57
C ASP A 360 -11.87 -6.40 2.46
N ILE A 361 -12.40 -6.46 1.26
CA ILE A 361 -13.83 -6.45 0.99
C ILE A 361 -14.19 -7.69 0.20
N THR A 362 -15.20 -8.42 0.68
CA THR A 362 -15.80 -9.55 -0.03
C THR A 362 -17.27 -9.28 -0.26
N VAL A 363 -17.74 -9.46 -1.47
CA VAL A 363 -19.14 -9.28 -1.88
C VAL A 363 -19.67 -10.61 -2.39
N GLY A 364 -20.68 -11.14 -1.73
CA GLY A 364 -21.36 -12.38 -2.13
C GLY A 364 -22.28 -12.19 -3.34
N ASP A 365 -22.84 -13.29 -3.79
CA ASP A 365 -23.87 -13.34 -4.86
C ASP A 365 -25.19 -12.67 -4.43
N ASP A 366 -25.44 -12.59 -3.13
CA ASP A 366 -26.59 -11.90 -2.53
C ASP A 366 -26.38 -10.38 -2.40
N GLY A 367 -25.19 -9.86 -2.81
CA GLY A 367 -24.80 -8.46 -2.71
C GLY A 367 -24.42 -8.00 -1.30
N ASN A 368 -24.37 -8.92 -0.32
CA ASN A 368 -23.88 -8.59 1.02
C ASN A 368 -22.37 -8.41 0.99
N GLU A 369 -21.90 -7.32 1.62
CA GLU A 369 -20.48 -7.06 1.79
C GLU A 369 -19.98 -7.49 3.19
N ASP A 370 -18.78 -8.07 3.22
CA ASP A 370 -17.99 -8.27 4.43
C ASP A 370 -16.73 -7.42 4.30
N ILE A 371 -16.56 -6.44 5.21
CA ILE A 371 -15.40 -5.55 5.23
C ILE A 371 -14.56 -5.90 6.44
N LYS A 372 -13.27 -6.12 6.24
CA LYS A 372 -12.29 -6.33 7.31
C LYS A 372 -11.19 -5.30 7.23
N PHE A 373 -10.71 -4.87 8.39
CA PHE A 373 -9.58 -3.94 8.50
C PHE A 373 -8.42 -4.58 9.22
N THR A 374 -7.24 -4.30 8.72
CA THR A 374 -6.00 -4.45 9.48
C THR A 374 -5.53 -3.07 9.87
N LEU A 375 -5.49 -2.84 11.18
CA LEU A 375 -4.88 -1.64 11.77
C LEU A 375 -3.46 -1.97 12.20
N ALA A 376 -2.50 -1.18 11.77
CA ALA A 376 -1.11 -1.33 12.19
C ALA A 376 -0.50 0.02 12.53
N GLU A 377 0.62 0.00 13.26
CA GLU A 377 1.51 1.14 13.29
C GLU A 377 2.05 1.34 11.88
N TYR A 378 2.07 2.59 11.46
CA TYR A 378 2.81 2.95 10.27
C TYR A 378 4.28 3.00 10.64
N ILE A 379 5.02 2.18 9.97
CA ILE A 379 6.47 2.13 10.07
C ILE A 379 7.04 2.96 8.94
#